data_f41ab384116aff185d47b0b8d6bf20a8
#
_entry.id   f41ab384116aff185d47b0b8d6bf20a8
#
_cell.length_a   1.000
_cell.length_b   1.000
_cell.length_c   1.000
_cell.angle_alpha   90.00
_cell.angle_beta   90.00
_cell.angle_gamma   90.00
#
_symmetry.space_group_name_H-M   'P 1'
#
loop_
_entity.id
_entity.type
_entity.pdbx_description
1 polymer ?
#
loop_
_entity_poly.entity_id
_entity_poly.type
_entity_poly.pdbx_seq_one_letter_code
_entity_poly.pdbx_strand_id
1 'polypeptide(L)'
;MFWEVYALDRQEYLKSLTEQIRTKRARTMVAEEVEAHIEDQKQDFMAHGLGEEEAESMAVIEMGDPVEAGVKLDRVHRPKMEWTVLMA
;
A
#
# COMPACT_ATOMS: atom_id res chain seq x y z
N MET A 1 -16.24 -8.93 9.84
CA MET A 1 -16.86 -9.14 8.57
C MET A 1 -16.38 -8.05 7.63
N PHE A 2 -17.24 -7.61 6.73
CA PHE A 2 -16.80 -6.61 5.77
C PHE A 2 -16.25 -5.38 6.42
N TRP A 3 -16.96 -4.88 7.41
CA TRP A 3 -16.56 -3.63 8.03
C TRP A 3 -15.21 -3.74 8.73
N GLU A 4 -14.82 -4.96 9.07
CA GLU A 4 -13.52 -5.16 9.70
C GLU A 4 -12.37 -4.86 8.75
N VAL A 5 -12.60 -5.18 7.48
CA VAL A 5 -11.60 -4.87 6.46
C VAL A 5 -11.42 -3.37 6.35
N TYR A 6 -12.53 -2.64 6.45
CA TYR A 6 -12.50 -1.20 6.33
C TYR A 6 -12.06 -0.51 7.60
N ALA A 7 -11.92 -1.27 8.69
CA ALA A 7 -11.47 -0.70 9.95
C ALA A 7 -9.95 -0.71 10.09
N LEU A 8 -9.23 -1.23 9.11
CA LEU A 8 -7.78 -1.22 9.15
C LEU A 8 -7.28 0.21 9.16
N ASP A 9 -6.37 0.51 10.08
CA ASP A 9 -5.74 1.81 10.03
C ASP A 9 -4.53 1.74 9.11
N ARG A 10 -3.89 2.89 8.91
CA ARG A 10 -2.78 2.98 7.98
C ARG A 10 -1.66 2.01 8.33
N GLN A 11 -1.33 1.93 9.62
CA GLN A 11 -0.23 1.10 10.06
C GLN A 11 -0.51 -0.38 9.82
N GLU A 12 -1.72 -0.80 10.15
CA GLU A 12 -2.12 -2.19 9.93
C GLU A 12 -2.13 -2.52 8.44
N TYR A 13 -2.60 -1.59 7.64
CA TYR A 13 -2.62 -1.78 6.21
C TYR A 13 -1.22 -1.97 5.68
N LEU A 14 -0.31 -1.08 6.07
CA LEU A 14 1.06 -1.14 5.61
C LEU A 14 1.74 -2.43 6.04
N LYS A 15 1.46 -2.86 7.26
CA LYS A 15 2.05 -4.09 7.76
C LYS A 15 1.60 -5.29 6.92
N SER A 16 0.29 -5.40 6.68
CA SER A 16 -0.23 -6.51 5.88
C SER A 16 0.32 -6.49 4.48
N LEU A 17 0.42 -5.31 3.91
CA LEU A 17 0.92 -5.17 2.55
C LEU A 17 2.39 -5.56 2.45
N THR A 18 3.21 -5.02 3.35
CA THR A 18 4.64 -5.26 3.26
C THR A 18 5.03 -6.67 3.64
N GLU A 19 4.18 -7.37 4.39
CA GLU A 19 4.44 -8.77 4.69
C GLU A 19 4.48 -9.62 3.42
N GLN A 20 3.90 -9.12 2.34
CA GLN A 20 3.89 -9.83 1.06
C GLN A 20 5.15 -9.58 0.26
N ILE A 21 5.96 -8.62 0.68
CA ILE A 21 7.16 -8.22 -0.07
C ILE A 21 8.35 -9.01 0.44
N ARG A 22 9.04 -9.69 -0.46
CA ARG A 22 10.08 -10.63 -0.05
C ARG A 22 11.37 -9.97 0.40
N THR A 23 11.80 -8.94 -0.31
CA THR A 23 13.08 -8.33 0.02
C THR A 23 12.89 -7.19 0.98
N LYS A 24 13.80 -7.12 1.95
CA LYS A 24 13.73 -6.09 2.97
C LYS A 24 13.83 -4.70 2.38
N ARG A 25 14.70 -4.54 1.41
CA ARG A 25 14.90 -3.25 0.77
C ARG A 25 13.63 -2.79 0.07
N ALA A 26 13.00 -3.70 -0.66
CA ALA A 26 11.77 -3.37 -1.34
C ALA A 26 10.66 -3.06 -0.35
N ARG A 27 10.63 -3.75 0.79
CA ARG A 27 9.61 -3.47 1.80
C ARG A 27 9.67 -2.03 2.27
N THR A 28 10.88 -1.54 2.53
CA THR A 28 11.04 -0.17 2.98
C THR A 28 10.59 0.82 1.91
N MET A 29 11.02 0.59 0.69
CA MET A 29 10.64 1.47 -0.41
C MET A 29 9.15 1.49 -0.65
N VAL A 30 8.55 0.31 -0.65
CA VAL A 30 7.12 0.19 -0.90
C VAL A 30 6.33 0.83 0.23
N ALA A 31 6.76 0.61 1.47
CA ALA A 31 6.07 1.22 2.60
C ALA A 31 6.04 2.74 2.48
N GLU A 32 7.16 3.33 2.10
CA GLU A 32 7.23 4.76 1.95
C GLU A 32 6.34 5.26 0.81
N GLU A 33 6.36 4.55 -0.30
CA GLU A 33 5.54 4.94 -1.44
C GLU A 33 4.06 4.84 -1.14
N VAL A 34 3.67 3.74 -0.53
CA VAL A 34 2.26 3.52 -0.23
C VAL A 34 1.78 4.51 0.82
N GLU A 35 2.62 4.76 1.83
CA GLU A 35 2.25 5.72 2.85
C GLU A 35 2.06 7.11 2.26
N ALA A 36 2.95 7.51 1.36
CA ALA A 36 2.84 8.80 0.70
C ALA A 36 1.56 8.86 -0.12
N HIS A 37 1.23 7.77 -0.78
CA HIS A 37 0.02 7.73 -1.59
C HIS A 37 -1.23 7.85 -0.72
N ILE A 38 -1.25 7.15 0.41
CA ILE A 38 -2.37 7.25 1.33
C ILE A 38 -2.49 8.68 1.84
N GLU A 39 -1.37 9.30 2.16
CA GLU A 39 -1.40 10.67 2.65
C GLU A 39 -1.94 11.64 1.60
N ASP A 40 -1.51 11.46 0.36
CA ASP A 40 -2.01 12.30 -0.73
C ASP A 40 -3.51 12.14 -0.92
N GLN A 41 -3.99 10.91 -0.87
CA GLN A 41 -5.41 10.65 -1.03
C GLN A 41 -6.19 11.24 0.13
N LYS A 42 -5.64 11.12 1.34
CA LYS A 42 -6.28 11.68 2.51
C LYS A 42 -6.44 13.18 2.36
N GLN A 43 -5.39 13.86 1.92
CA GLN A 43 -5.45 15.31 1.76
C GLN A 43 -6.47 15.69 0.70
N ASP A 44 -6.56 14.90 -0.35
CA ASP A 44 -7.52 15.15 -1.40
C ASP A 44 -8.95 15.03 -0.88
N PHE A 45 -9.23 13.98 -0.11
CA PHE A 45 -10.55 13.81 0.48
C PHE A 45 -10.89 14.96 1.44
N MET A 46 -9.91 15.41 2.22
CA MET A 46 -10.12 16.51 3.13
C MET A 46 -10.42 17.80 2.37
N ALA A 47 -9.76 17.98 1.23
CA ALA A 47 -10.03 19.16 0.40
C ALA A 47 -11.45 19.14 -0.14
N HIS A 48 -12.05 17.95 -0.25
CA HIS A 48 -13.43 17.82 -0.71
C HIS A 48 -14.43 17.79 0.44
N GLY A 49 -13.99 18.08 1.63
CA GLY A 49 -14.90 18.28 2.75
C GLY A 49 -14.97 17.18 3.80
N LEU A 50 -14.23 16.10 3.63
CA LEU A 50 -14.25 15.04 4.63
C LEU A 50 -13.43 15.45 5.85
N GLY A 51 -13.84 14.95 7.02
CA GLY A 51 -13.06 15.14 8.22
C GLY A 51 -11.80 14.31 8.15
N GLU A 52 -10.87 14.61 9.05
CA GLU A 52 -9.57 13.96 9.03
C GLU A 52 -9.67 12.44 9.15
N GLU A 53 -10.46 11.96 10.11
CA GLU A 53 -10.58 10.53 10.31
C GLU A 53 -11.26 9.84 9.15
N GLU A 54 -12.30 10.46 8.63
CA GLU A 54 -13.00 9.92 7.48
C GLU A 54 -12.10 9.87 6.28
N ALA A 55 -11.34 10.93 6.06
CA ALA A 55 -10.44 11.01 4.93
C ALA A 55 -9.35 9.93 5.04
N GLU A 56 -8.86 9.70 6.25
CA GLU A 56 -7.86 8.66 6.49
C GLU A 56 -8.43 7.29 6.14
N SER A 57 -9.61 7.00 6.64
CA SER A 57 -10.26 5.72 6.37
C SER A 57 -10.52 5.52 4.89
N MET A 58 -11.03 6.55 4.24
CA MET A 58 -11.32 6.46 2.82
C MET A 58 -10.05 6.24 2.01
N ALA A 59 -8.97 6.90 2.39
CA ALA A 59 -7.71 6.75 1.69
C ALA A 59 -7.21 5.31 1.77
N VAL A 60 -7.34 4.68 2.94
CA VAL A 60 -6.93 3.29 3.10
C VAL A 60 -7.83 2.37 2.31
N ILE A 61 -9.13 2.61 2.36
CA ILE A 61 -10.10 1.80 1.62
C ILE A 61 -9.81 1.84 0.12
N GLU A 62 -9.47 3.01 -0.38
CA GLU A 62 -9.20 3.18 -1.81
C GLU A 62 -8.00 2.36 -2.26
N MET A 63 -7.11 2.03 -1.35
CA MET A 63 -5.97 1.21 -1.70
C MET A 63 -6.35 -0.23 -2.03
N GLY A 64 -7.49 -0.69 -1.55
CA GLY A 64 -7.94 -2.05 -1.79
C GLY A 64 -7.34 -3.03 -0.79
N ASP A 65 -7.36 -4.30 -1.17
CA ASP A 65 -6.88 -5.38 -0.29
C ASP A 65 -5.36 -5.29 -0.12
N PRO A 66 -4.87 -5.17 1.13
CA PRO A 66 -3.43 -5.02 1.33
C PRO A 66 -2.63 -6.25 0.90
N VAL A 67 -3.17 -7.43 1.06
CA VAL A 67 -2.45 -8.62 0.65
C VAL A 67 -2.30 -8.65 -0.86
N GLU A 68 -3.37 -8.39 -1.56
CA GLU A 68 -3.34 -8.38 -3.02
C GLU A 68 -2.42 -7.29 -3.54
N ALA A 69 -2.51 -6.11 -2.95
CA ALA A 69 -1.65 -5.01 -3.35
C ALA A 69 -0.19 -5.34 -3.10
N GLY A 70 0.09 -5.95 -1.95
CA GLY A 70 1.45 -6.32 -1.61
C GLY A 70 2.02 -7.36 -2.55
N VAL A 71 1.21 -8.35 -2.92
CA VAL A 71 1.67 -9.37 -3.85
C VAL A 71 2.02 -8.76 -5.20
N LYS A 72 1.20 -7.85 -5.67
CA LYS A 72 1.46 -7.19 -6.93
C LYS A 72 2.73 -6.35 -6.88
N LEU A 73 2.91 -5.63 -5.79
CA LEU A 73 4.09 -4.80 -5.63
C LEU A 73 5.35 -5.63 -5.45
N ASP A 74 5.24 -6.77 -4.77
CA ASP A 74 6.37 -7.68 -4.65
C ASP A 74 6.83 -8.14 -6.02
N ARG A 75 5.87 -8.45 -6.87
CA ARG A 75 6.18 -8.90 -8.22
C ARG A 75 6.93 -7.83 -9.01
N VAL A 76 6.50 -6.61 -8.85
CA VAL A 76 7.12 -5.48 -9.54
C VAL A 76 8.52 -5.20 -9.00
N HIS A 77 8.71 -5.36 -7.70
CA HIS A 77 9.96 -5.00 -7.04
C HIS A 77 10.91 -6.16 -6.83
N ARG A 78 10.62 -7.30 -7.43
CA ARG A 78 11.56 -8.42 -7.36
C ARG A 78 12.83 -8.05 -8.09
N PRO A 79 13.95 -8.62 -7.67
CA PRO A 79 15.18 -8.37 -8.40
C PRO A 79 15.07 -8.99 -9.79
N LYS A 80 14.84 -8.16 -10.73
CA LYS A 80 14.64 -8.62 -12.11
C LYS A 80 15.87 -8.56 -12.97
N MET A 81 16.94 -8.20 -12.35
CA MET A 81 18.19 -8.13 -13.07
C MET A 81 18.50 -9.46 -13.71
N GLU A 82 18.24 -10.52 -12.99
CA GLU A 82 18.48 -11.84 -13.49
C GLU A 82 17.64 -12.14 -14.70
N TRP A 83 16.43 -11.70 -14.67
CA TRP A 83 15.54 -11.86 -15.78
C TRP A 83 16.08 -11.20 -17.01
N THR A 84 16.51 -9.98 -16.82
CA THR A 84 17.05 -9.21 -17.92
C THR A 84 18.25 -9.88 -18.52
N VAL A 85 19.11 -10.35 -17.67
CA VAL A 85 20.32 -11.04 -18.11
C VAL A 85 19.97 -12.30 -18.87
N LEU A 86 19.05 -13.05 -18.33
CA LEU A 86 18.65 -14.30 -18.97
C LEU A 86 17.99 -14.07 -20.31
N MET A 87 17.22 -13.01 -20.40
CA MET A 87 16.52 -12.73 -21.64
C MET A 87 17.44 -12.12 -22.68
N ALA A 88 18.50 -11.55 -22.23
CA ALA A 88 19.46 -10.99 -23.14
C ALA A 88 20.30 -12.09 -23.77
#